data_e147913cb19f5dd02c92795cb9f60766
#
_entry.id   e147913cb19f5dd02c92795cb9f60766
#
_cell.length_a   1.000
_cell.length_b   1.000
_cell.length_c   1.000
_cell.angle_alpha   90.00
_cell.angle_beta   90.00
_cell.angle_gamma   90.00
#
_symmetry.space_group_name_H-M   'P 1'
#
loop_
_entity.id
_entity.type
_entity.pdbx_description
1 polymer ?
#
loop_
_entity_poly.entity_id
_entity_poly.type
_entity_poly.pdbx_seq_one_letter_code
_entity_poly.pdbx_strand_id
1 'polypeptide(L)' 'KLGRIPEAIEIGKKTVDLRPNDQLAWSSLSLCYVRAGMIAEAEAAGAKARILGWGGKVKKD' A
#
# COMPACT_ATOMS: atom_id res chain seq x y z
N LYS A 1 -15.91 9.53 6.49
CA LYS A 1 -17.01 8.67 6.27
C LYS A 1 -16.64 7.30 5.79
N LEU A 2 -17.49 6.37 6.09
CA LEU A 2 -17.17 4.99 5.81
C LEU A 2 -17.10 4.69 4.33
N GLY A 3 -17.90 5.36 3.54
CA GLY A 3 -17.95 5.09 2.11
C GLY A 3 -16.70 5.46 1.36
N ARG A 4 -15.75 6.12 2.01
CA ARG A 4 -14.54 6.56 1.32
C ARG A 4 -13.40 5.57 1.36
N ILE A 5 -13.54 4.53 2.15
CA ILE A 5 -12.44 3.58 2.31
C ILE A 5 -12.16 2.83 1.02
N PRO A 6 -13.18 2.30 0.31
CA PRO A 6 -12.88 1.61 -0.96
C PRO A 6 -12.25 2.52 -1.99
N GLU A 7 -12.66 3.78 -2.03
CA GLU A 7 -12.05 4.73 -2.95
C GLU A 7 -10.60 4.97 -2.61
N ALA A 8 -10.31 5.10 -1.32
CA ALA A 8 -8.93 5.32 -0.88
C ALA A 8 -8.05 4.15 -1.27
N ILE A 9 -8.57 2.94 -1.17
CA ILE A 9 -7.81 1.76 -1.57
C ILE A 9 -7.52 1.78 -3.05
N GLU A 10 -8.50 2.13 -3.87
CA GLU A 10 -8.28 2.19 -5.31
C GLU A 10 -7.24 3.23 -5.68
N ILE A 11 -7.30 4.39 -5.04
CA ILE A 11 -6.30 5.42 -5.29
C ILE A 11 -4.93 4.93 -4.86
N GLY A 12 -4.85 4.27 -3.71
CA GLY A 12 -3.59 3.73 -3.24
C GLY A 12 -3.01 2.70 -4.18
N LYS A 13 -3.86 1.82 -4.72
CA LYS A 13 -3.41 0.83 -5.67
C LYS A 13 -2.83 1.48 -6.92
N LYS A 14 -3.49 2.50 -7.43
CA LYS A 14 -3.00 3.21 -8.59
C LYS A 14 -1.67 3.89 -8.28
N THR A 15 -1.57 4.46 -7.09
CA THR A 15 -0.35 5.14 -6.71
C THR A 15 0.84 4.18 -6.65
N VAL A 16 0.66 3.00 -6.05
CA VAL A 16 1.77 2.07 -5.97
C VAL A 16 2.06 1.45 -7.34
N ASP A 17 1.06 1.38 -8.20
CA ASP A 17 1.29 0.88 -9.56
C ASP A 17 2.16 1.86 -10.34
N LEU A 18 1.94 3.15 -10.15
CA LEU A 18 2.73 4.17 -10.83
C LEU A 18 4.07 4.41 -10.15
N ARG A 19 4.15 4.18 -8.86
CA ARG A 19 5.35 4.44 -8.08
C ARG A 19 5.68 3.25 -7.20
N PRO A 20 6.07 2.13 -7.79
CA PRO A 20 6.25 0.89 -7.01
C PRO A 20 7.40 0.96 -6.02
N ASN A 21 8.30 1.92 -6.15
CA ASN A 21 9.41 2.07 -5.22
C ASN A 21 9.24 3.24 -4.28
N ASP A 22 8.02 3.72 -4.11
CA ASP A 22 7.72 4.81 -3.20
C ASP A 22 7.22 4.23 -1.88
N GLN A 23 8.05 4.32 -0.85
CA GLN A 23 7.71 3.74 0.45
C GLN A 23 6.42 4.34 1.01
N LEU A 24 6.24 5.64 0.84
CA LEU A 24 5.05 6.29 1.38
C LEU A 24 3.79 5.79 0.71
N ALA A 25 3.87 5.51 -0.59
CA ALA A 25 2.70 4.99 -1.30
C ALA A 25 2.27 3.65 -0.73
N TRP A 26 3.23 2.75 -0.49
CA TRP A 26 2.91 1.45 0.07
C TRP A 26 2.43 1.56 1.51
N SER A 27 3.03 2.46 2.30
CA SER A 27 2.59 2.67 3.67
C SER A 27 1.15 3.17 3.71
N SER A 28 0.82 4.11 2.86
CA SER A 28 -0.54 4.65 2.80
C SER A 28 -1.53 3.56 2.41
N LEU A 29 -1.18 2.75 1.41
CA LEU A 29 -2.06 1.67 0.98
C LEU A 29 -2.27 0.67 2.10
N SER A 30 -1.20 0.32 2.80
CA SER A 30 -1.30 -0.60 3.93
C SER A 30 -2.27 -0.07 4.97
N LEU A 31 -2.18 1.21 5.28
CA LEU A 31 -3.07 1.80 6.26
C LEU A 31 -4.52 1.75 5.80
N CYS A 32 -4.77 2.00 4.52
CA CYS A 32 -6.11 1.90 3.99
C CYS A 32 -6.67 0.50 4.13
N TYR A 33 -5.84 -0.50 3.85
CA TYR A 33 -6.27 -1.89 4.01
C TYR A 33 -6.60 -2.21 5.46
N VAL A 34 -5.79 -1.71 6.40
CA VAL A 34 -6.06 -1.94 7.81
C VAL A 34 -7.42 -1.37 8.19
N ARG A 35 -7.72 -0.17 7.72
CA ARG A 35 -9.00 0.47 8.04
C ARG A 35 -10.18 -0.26 7.43
N ALA A 36 -9.94 -0.94 6.32
CA ALA A 36 -10.97 -1.71 5.65
C ALA A 36 -11.11 -3.12 6.23
N GLY A 37 -10.25 -3.49 7.17
CA GLY A 37 -10.27 -4.83 7.73
C GLY A 37 -9.60 -5.86 6.87
N MET A 38 -8.89 -5.44 5.83
CA MET A 38 -8.21 -6.34 4.90
C MET A 38 -6.78 -6.57 5.38
N ILE A 39 -6.66 -7.37 6.43
CA ILE A 39 -5.38 -7.48 7.13
C ILE A 39 -4.32 -8.16 6.29
N ALA A 40 -4.69 -9.20 5.54
CA ALA A 40 -3.72 -9.91 4.71
C ALA A 40 -3.11 -8.96 3.67
N GLU A 41 -3.95 -8.17 3.03
CA GLU A 41 -3.47 -7.19 2.06
C GLU A 41 -2.64 -6.11 2.73
N ALA A 42 -3.06 -5.70 3.92
CA ALA A 42 -2.32 -4.68 4.66
C ALA A 42 -0.91 -5.18 4.98
N GLU A 43 -0.79 -6.44 5.37
CA GLU A 43 0.52 -6.99 5.68
C GLU A 43 1.39 -7.07 4.44
N ALA A 44 0.80 -7.44 3.30
CA ALA A 44 1.57 -7.50 2.06
C ALA A 44 2.08 -6.12 1.68
N ALA A 45 1.21 -5.11 1.75
CA ALA A 45 1.63 -3.75 1.42
C ALA A 45 2.65 -3.23 2.42
N GLY A 46 2.46 -3.54 3.70
CA GLY A 46 3.41 -3.12 4.73
C GLY A 46 4.77 -3.76 4.54
N ALA A 47 4.81 -5.02 4.10
CA ALA A 47 6.07 -5.68 3.83
C ALA A 47 6.83 -4.98 2.72
N LYS A 48 6.13 -4.56 1.67
CA LYS A 48 6.78 -3.85 0.58
C LYS A 48 7.31 -2.50 1.04
N ALA A 49 6.54 -1.80 1.88
CA ALA A 49 7.01 -0.54 2.43
C ALA A 49 8.28 -0.74 3.26
N ARG A 50 8.33 -1.84 4.02
CA ARG A 50 9.48 -2.13 4.85
C ARG A 50 10.71 -2.42 4.01
N ILE A 51 10.53 -3.19 2.94
CA ILE A 51 11.64 -3.47 2.03
C ILE A 51 12.22 -2.18 1.48
N LEU A 52 11.35 -1.27 1.07
CA LEU A 52 11.82 0.01 0.55
C LEU A 52 12.51 0.84 1.62
N GLY A 53 12.04 0.73 2.86
CA GLY A 53 12.67 1.41 3.97
C GLY A 53 14.08 0.91 4.24
N TRP A 54 14.37 -0.34 3.86
CA TRP A 54 15.69 -0.90 4.00
C TRP A 54 16.59 -0.62 2.80
N GLY A 55 16.11 0.14 1.84
CA GLY A 55 16.89 0.43 0.65
C GLY A 55 16.70 -0.56 -0.47
N GLY A 56 15.80 -1.53 -0.30
CA GLY A 56 15.49 -2.47 -1.37
C GLY A 56 14.53 -1.89 -2.37
N LYS A 57 14.14 -2.71 -3.32
CA LYS A 57 13.20 -2.29 -4.35
C LYS A 57 12.15 -3.35 -4.55
N VAL A 58 10.93 -2.91 -4.85
CA VAL A 58 9.85 -3.81 -5.19
C VAL A 58 10.02 -4.24 -6.64
N LYS A 59 10.02 -5.53 -6.87
CA LYS A 59 10.12 -6.04 -8.22
C LYS A 59 8.75 -6.12 -8.85
N LYS A 60 8.67 -5.66 -10.06
CA LYS A 60 7.40 -5.65 -10.76
C LYS A 60 7.07 -6.97 -11.41
N ASP A 61 8.03 -7.63 -11.92
CA ASP A 61 7.73 -8.87 -12.63
C ASP A 61 7.69 -10.07 -11.71
#